data_a290d4ad62626e42a667391ec9de951a
#
_entry.id   a290d4ad62626e42a667391ec9de951a
#
_cell.length_a   1.000
_cell.length_b   1.000
_cell.length_c   1.000
_cell.angle_alpha   90.00
_cell.angle_beta   90.00
_cell.angle_gamma   90.00
#
_symmetry.space_group_name_H-M   'P 1'
#
loop_
_entity.id
_entity.type
_entity.pdbx_description
1 polymer ?
#
loop_
_entity_poly.entity_id
_entity_poly.type
_entity_poly.pdbx_seq_one_letter_code
_entity_poly.pdbx_strand_id
1 'polypeptide(L)'
;MKWSSKEIEIIKKYDDKKELLELLPGRNWDSIRKLRYKIVPEQIKPCVKWSENELSIIKKNYESMSKEELIKLLPNRSWDSIILKSNKINISRSNNCYRKSNMDILMEDKVESFYWIGFILADGHISNNERISISLSIKDIEHLQKFVDYVSCSDIIIKDTMCSISLQNKEVGINLCNKFNIKSNKTYEPMNIKDYSFNKELLFSLIIGFIDGDGSIHKVYKRKDCNLRIHLHSSWLDNLIFIENFIYDYFSIEKKKTYSHISNDGYSLLTISDNEIITRLKKECIRLKLPIMNRKWDRIDENRVSRNILFNNTKDDIIKLYKSGLSPLEIISKLNLKKGVVYKHIRNYNNNI
;
A
#
# COMPACT_ATOMS: atom_id res chain seq x y z
N MET A 1 45.57 34.34 17.06
CA MET A 1 46.41 34.93 15.98
C MET A 1 45.94 36.34 15.70
N LYS A 2 46.81 37.35 15.68
CA LYS A 2 46.48 38.71 15.27
C LYS A 2 46.28 38.73 13.74
N TRP A 3 45.42 39.63 13.26
CA TRP A 3 45.19 39.86 11.84
C TRP A 3 46.25 40.78 11.26
N SER A 4 46.82 40.44 10.13
CA SER A 4 47.77 41.28 9.41
C SER A 4 47.07 42.38 8.63
N SER A 5 47.80 43.46 8.32
CA SER A 5 47.25 44.58 7.50
C SER A 5 46.80 44.10 6.13
N LYS A 6 47.51 43.17 5.50
CA LYS A 6 47.14 42.57 4.22
C LYS A 6 45.84 41.78 4.27
N GLU A 7 45.65 40.95 5.32
CA GLU A 7 44.39 40.22 5.52
C GLU A 7 43.19 41.14 5.73
N ILE A 8 43.41 42.25 6.45
CA ILE A 8 42.38 43.27 6.64
C ILE A 8 41.99 43.96 5.34
N GLU A 9 42.95 44.25 4.46
CA GLU A 9 42.69 44.81 3.13
C GLU A 9 41.91 43.88 2.24
N ILE A 10 42.26 42.56 2.25
CA ILE A 10 41.51 41.56 1.51
C ILE A 10 40.05 41.51 1.99
N ILE A 11 39.81 41.50 3.30
CA ILE A 11 38.45 41.46 3.86
C ILE A 11 37.63 42.71 3.52
N LYS A 12 38.28 43.86 3.37
CA LYS A 12 37.63 45.11 2.95
C LYS A 12 37.29 45.13 1.45
N LYS A 13 38.11 44.50 0.62
CA LYS A 13 38.02 44.56 -0.83
C LYS A 13 37.04 43.52 -1.40
N TYR A 14 36.98 42.32 -0.82
CA TYR A 14 36.19 41.19 -1.33
C TYR A 14 35.00 40.90 -0.41
N ASP A 15 33.88 40.49 -0.95
CA ASP A 15 32.65 40.17 -0.19
C ASP A 15 32.11 38.77 -0.39
N ASP A 16 32.54 38.07 -1.41
CA ASP A 16 32.16 36.67 -1.61
C ASP A 16 32.87 35.70 -0.63
N LYS A 17 32.08 34.79 -0.04
CA LYS A 17 32.57 33.84 0.96
C LYS A 17 33.64 32.90 0.40
N LYS A 18 33.44 32.41 -0.84
CA LYS A 18 34.35 31.41 -1.44
C LYS A 18 35.68 32.06 -1.78
N GLU A 19 35.62 33.25 -2.36
CA GLU A 19 36.79 34.03 -2.74
C GLU A 19 37.61 34.44 -1.51
N LEU A 20 36.94 34.86 -0.41
CA LEU A 20 37.62 35.18 0.84
C LEU A 20 38.31 33.97 1.49
N LEU A 21 37.73 32.77 1.40
CA LEU A 21 38.35 31.54 1.92
C LEU A 21 39.54 31.10 1.07
N GLU A 22 39.52 31.34 -0.25
CA GLU A 22 40.64 31.07 -1.15
C GLU A 22 41.80 32.04 -0.93
N LEU A 23 41.50 33.33 -0.71
CA LEU A 23 42.52 34.36 -0.47
C LEU A 23 43.09 34.34 0.96
N LEU A 24 42.42 33.70 1.89
CA LEU A 24 42.77 33.62 3.32
C LEU A 24 42.78 32.13 3.81
N PRO A 25 43.63 31.25 3.22
CA PRO A 25 43.57 29.82 3.46
C PRO A 25 43.90 29.43 4.90
N GLY A 26 44.54 30.30 5.69
CA GLY A 26 44.83 30.11 7.11
C GLY A 26 43.72 30.55 8.06
N ARG A 27 42.59 31.01 7.56
CA ARG A 27 41.48 31.52 8.34
C ARG A 27 40.18 30.76 8.10
N ASN A 28 39.44 30.46 9.19
CA ASN A 28 38.09 29.92 9.01
C ASN A 28 37.07 31.03 8.78
N TRP A 29 35.95 30.66 8.16
CA TRP A 29 34.87 31.60 7.81
C TRP A 29 34.34 32.40 9.02
N ASP A 30 34.20 31.77 10.18
CA ASP A 30 33.68 32.47 11.37
C ASP A 30 34.62 33.55 11.87
N SER A 31 35.94 33.36 11.77
CA SER A 31 36.95 34.36 12.08
C SER A 31 36.91 35.53 11.11
N ILE A 32 36.83 35.24 9.81
CA ILE A 32 36.70 36.25 8.74
C ILE A 32 35.44 37.05 8.96
N ARG A 33 34.31 36.40 9.15
CA ARG A 33 33.01 37.01 9.40
C ARG A 33 33.01 37.93 10.62
N LYS A 34 33.56 37.49 11.74
CA LYS A 34 33.67 38.27 12.98
C LYS A 34 34.51 39.55 12.78
N LEU A 35 35.62 39.44 12.04
CA LEU A 35 36.42 40.61 11.76
C LEU A 35 35.70 41.56 10.80
N ARG A 36 35.11 41.06 9.74
CA ARG A 36 34.34 41.84 8.75
C ARG A 36 33.24 42.66 9.42
N TYR A 37 32.52 42.07 10.40
CA TYR A 37 31.53 42.79 11.20
C TYR A 37 32.12 44.04 11.92
N LYS A 38 33.41 44.01 12.26
CA LYS A 38 34.07 45.11 12.97
C LYS A 38 34.61 46.17 12.05
N ILE A 39 35.11 45.79 10.85
CA ILE A 39 35.86 46.70 9.99
C ILE A 39 35.07 47.20 8.78
N VAL A 40 33.99 46.55 8.39
CA VAL A 40 33.13 46.92 7.25
C VAL A 40 31.66 46.83 7.64
N PRO A 41 31.20 47.60 8.65
CA PRO A 41 29.84 47.54 9.15
C PRO A 41 28.80 47.96 8.09
N GLU A 42 29.17 48.79 7.13
CA GLU A 42 28.30 49.33 6.10
C GLU A 42 27.87 48.27 5.04
N GLN A 43 28.64 47.24 4.85
CA GLN A 43 28.33 46.14 3.94
C GLN A 43 27.42 45.07 4.57
N ILE A 44 27.09 45.23 5.84
CA ILE A 44 26.22 44.30 6.54
C ILE A 44 24.78 44.70 6.27
N LYS A 45 24.01 43.88 5.56
CA LYS A 45 22.56 44.09 5.45
C LYS A 45 21.98 44.14 6.86
N PRO A 46 21.33 45.28 7.26
CA PRO A 46 20.78 45.38 8.60
C PRO A 46 19.81 44.22 8.86
N CYS A 47 19.91 43.64 10.05
CA CYS A 47 18.97 42.61 10.48
C CYS A 47 17.57 43.23 10.55
N VAL A 48 16.79 43.05 9.51
CA VAL A 48 15.43 43.60 9.43
C VAL A 48 14.58 42.94 10.51
N LYS A 49 14.16 43.71 11.50
CA LYS A 49 13.26 43.25 12.56
C LYS A 49 11.98 42.70 11.94
N TRP A 50 11.44 41.64 12.55
CA TRP A 50 10.17 41.06 12.15
C TRP A 50 9.05 42.04 12.54
N SER A 51 8.21 42.43 11.60
CA SER A 51 7.01 43.22 11.86
C SER A 51 5.92 42.37 12.52
N GLU A 52 4.99 43.01 13.21
CA GLU A 52 3.83 42.35 13.80
C GLU A 52 2.98 41.63 12.76
N ASN A 53 2.86 42.23 11.56
CA ASN A 53 2.15 41.61 10.44
C ASN A 53 2.83 40.30 9.96
N GLU A 54 4.16 40.32 9.77
CA GLU A 54 4.92 39.14 9.40
C GLU A 54 4.82 38.02 10.47
N LEU A 55 4.83 38.41 11.75
CA LEU A 55 4.63 37.47 12.86
C LEU A 55 3.22 36.89 12.88
N SER A 56 2.22 37.68 12.59
CA SER A 56 0.83 37.22 12.45
C SER A 56 0.68 36.23 11.30
N ILE A 57 1.31 36.51 10.16
CA ILE A 57 1.33 35.60 9.02
C ILE A 57 1.95 34.25 9.41
N ILE A 58 3.09 34.23 10.10
CA ILE A 58 3.72 33.00 10.57
C ILE A 58 2.79 32.27 11.56
N LYS A 59 2.27 32.98 12.56
CA LYS A 59 1.40 32.36 13.58
C LYS A 59 0.16 31.70 12.99
N LYS A 60 -0.42 32.31 11.97
CA LYS A 60 -1.67 31.85 11.35
C LYS A 60 -1.45 30.75 10.32
N ASN A 61 -0.34 30.79 9.60
CA ASN A 61 -0.21 30.02 8.36
C ASN A 61 0.97 29.04 8.35
N TYR A 62 1.94 29.15 9.29
CA TYR A 62 3.16 28.34 9.25
C TYR A 62 2.89 26.82 9.36
N GLU A 63 1.88 26.42 10.10
CA GLU A 63 1.51 25.01 10.29
C GLU A 63 0.76 24.42 9.10
N SER A 64 0.07 25.24 8.31
CA SER A 64 -0.89 24.77 7.29
C SER A 64 -0.50 25.06 5.84
N MET A 65 0.35 26.07 5.57
CA MET A 65 0.71 26.48 4.22
C MET A 65 1.99 25.83 3.71
N SER A 66 2.09 25.63 2.39
CA SER A 66 3.31 25.18 1.73
C SER A 66 4.44 26.22 1.85
N LYS A 67 5.70 25.77 1.60
CA LYS A 67 6.87 26.67 1.57
C LYS A 67 6.67 27.79 0.55
N GLU A 68 6.19 27.42 -0.63
CA GLU A 68 6.00 28.30 -1.78
C GLU A 68 4.94 29.37 -1.49
N GLU A 69 3.85 29.00 -0.83
CA GLU A 69 2.80 29.93 -0.42
C GLU A 69 3.28 30.90 0.66
N LEU A 70 4.01 30.40 1.66
CA LEU A 70 4.56 31.26 2.72
C LEU A 70 5.61 32.23 2.21
N ILE A 71 6.46 31.82 1.29
CA ILE A 71 7.44 32.71 0.65
C ILE A 71 6.74 33.80 -0.15
N LYS A 72 5.61 33.50 -0.82
CA LYS A 72 4.81 34.53 -1.51
C LYS A 72 4.21 35.58 -0.55
N LEU A 73 3.80 35.12 0.65
CA LEU A 73 3.28 36.04 1.68
C LEU A 73 4.38 36.81 2.41
N LEU A 74 5.62 36.32 2.41
CA LEU A 74 6.79 36.90 3.08
C LEU A 74 7.96 37.08 2.08
N PRO A 75 7.78 37.87 1.01
CA PRO A 75 8.73 37.92 -0.12
C PRO A 75 10.11 38.49 0.28
N ASN A 76 10.18 39.24 1.37
CA ASN A 76 11.43 39.82 1.88
C ASN A 76 12.17 38.92 2.89
N ARG A 77 11.69 37.69 3.09
CA ARG A 77 12.28 36.74 4.04
C ARG A 77 12.76 35.45 3.32
N SER A 78 13.97 35.01 3.67
CA SER A 78 14.42 33.70 3.23
C SER A 78 13.70 32.62 4.00
N TRP A 79 13.56 31.45 3.38
CA TRP A 79 12.96 30.27 4.03
C TRP A 79 13.62 29.93 5.37
N ASP A 80 14.97 29.94 5.44
CA ASP A 80 15.72 29.68 6.67
C ASP A 80 15.41 30.70 7.77
N SER A 81 15.22 31.98 7.39
CA SER A 81 14.81 33.03 8.31
C SER A 81 13.39 32.77 8.88
N ILE A 82 12.48 32.26 8.05
CA ILE A 82 11.11 31.91 8.48
C ILE A 82 11.16 30.74 9.46
N ILE A 83 11.92 29.69 9.16
CA ILE A 83 12.11 28.52 10.05
C ILE A 83 12.69 28.96 11.41
N LEU A 84 13.76 29.75 11.40
CA LEU A 84 14.39 30.22 12.63
C LEU A 84 13.43 31.06 13.48
N LYS A 85 12.59 31.86 12.82
CA LYS A 85 11.63 32.69 13.54
C LYS A 85 10.49 31.87 14.11
N SER A 86 9.93 30.93 13.35
CA SER A 86 8.86 30.04 13.84
C SER A 86 9.31 29.23 15.05
N ASN A 87 10.53 28.68 15.02
CA ASN A 87 11.11 27.98 16.16
C ASN A 87 11.24 28.86 17.41
N LYS A 88 11.64 30.16 17.22
CA LYS A 88 11.75 31.10 18.33
C LYS A 88 10.40 31.50 18.98
N ILE A 89 9.31 31.33 18.26
CA ILE A 89 7.95 31.59 18.77
C ILE A 89 7.20 30.29 19.08
N ASN A 90 7.95 29.17 19.17
CA ASN A 90 7.44 27.82 19.48
C ASN A 90 6.33 27.32 18.54
N ILE A 91 6.38 27.74 17.27
CA ILE A 91 5.50 27.21 16.24
C ILE A 91 6.33 26.23 15.42
N SER A 92 6.02 24.94 15.54
CA SER A 92 6.61 23.90 14.70
C SER A 92 5.69 23.64 13.52
N ARG A 93 6.26 23.40 12.35
CA ARG A 93 5.50 22.75 11.29
C ARG A 93 5.16 21.35 11.76
N SER A 94 3.89 21.02 11.77
CA SER A 94 3.56 19.60 11.76
C SER A 94 4.19 19.01 10.50
N ASN A 95 4.82 17.86 10.59
CA ASN A 95 5.32 17.13 9.41
C ASN A 95 4.20 16.87 8.37
N ASN A 96 2.96 17.14 8.73
CA ASN A 96 1.74 17.04 7.93
C ASN A 96 1.43 18.27 7.06
N CYS A 97 2.15 19.37 7.21
CA CYS A 97 1.91 20.62 6.46
C CYS A 97 2.05 20.44 4.93
N TYR A 98 2.76 19.38 4.50
CA TYR A 98 2.98 19.07 3.10
C TYR A 98 2.03 18.01 2.55
N ARG A 99 1.22 17.37 3.40
CA ARG A 99 0.39 16.22 3.01
C ARG A 99 -0.99 16.39 3.61
N LYS A 100 -1.83 17.20 2.96
CA LYS A 100 -3.27 17.14 3.22
C LYS A 100 -3.73 15.73 2.81
N SER A 101 -3.73 14.80 3.75
CA SER A 101 -4.31 13.48 3.53
C SER A 101 -5.64 13.39 4.27
N ASN A 102 -6.64 12.87 3.60
CA ASN A 102 -7.92 12.53 4.23
C ASN A 102 -7.83 11.11 4.81
N MET A 103 -7.04 10.94 5.88
CA MET A 103 -6.90 9.64 6.52
C MET A 103 -8.19 9.18 7.22
N ASP A 104 -9.10 10.10 7.57
CA ASP A 104 -10.38 9.78 8.23
C ASP A 104 -11.24 8.85 7.37
N ILE A 105 -11.08 8.90 6.03
CA ILE A 105 -11.77 8.00 5.11
C ILE A 105 -11.50 6.51 5.42
N LEU A 106 -10.33 6.17 5.99
CA LEU A 106 -9.99 4.81 6.40
C LEU A 106 -10.84 4.32 7.57
N MET A 107 -11.45 5.23 8.34
CA MET A 107 -12.34 4.88 9.45
C MET A 107 -13.77 4.59 9.02
N GLU A 108 -14.13 4.92 7.78
CA GLU A 108 -15.47 4.71 7.25
C GLU A 108 -15.72 3.23 6.92
N ASP A 109 -16.97 2.78 7.14
CA ASP A 109 -17.40 1.42 6.83
C ASP A 109 -17.73 1.27 5.33
N LYS A 110 -16.70 1.47 4.49
CA LYS A 110 -16.73 1.32 3.04
C LYS A 110 -15.86 0.15 2.59
N VAL A 111 -16.26 -0.53 1.53
CA VAL A 111 -15.52 -1.67 0.98
C VAL A 111 -14.08 -1.29 0.59
N GLU A 112 -13.87 -0.09 0.06
CA GLU A 112 -12.54 0.39 -0.31
C GLU A 112 -11.67 0.73 0.91
N SER A 113 -12.25 1.33 1.98
CA SER A 113 -11.55 1.55 3.25
C SER A 113 -11.06 0.23 3.83
N PHE A 114 -11.94 -0.77 3.89
CA PHE A 114 -11.60 -2.09 4.42
C PHE A 114 -10.57 -2.82 3.57
N TYR A 115 -10.61 -2.66 2.25
CA TYR A 115 -9.56 -3.16 1.38
C TYR A 115 -8.19 -2.55 1.75
N TRP A 116 -8.10 -1.23 1.87
CA TRP A 116 -6.84 -0.58 2.22
C TRP A 116 -6.37 -0.91 3.63
N ILE A 117 -7.30 -1.10 4.57
CA ILE A 117 -6.94 -1.61 5.91
C ILE A 117 -6.35 -3.01 5.82
N GLY A 118 -6.97 -3.91 5.06
CA GLY A 118 -6.41 -5.24 4.81
C GLY A 118 -5.02 -5.19 4.21
N PHE A 119 -4.79 -4.30 3.25
CA PHE A 119 -3.46 -4.07 2.65
C PHE A 119 -2.44 -3.52 3.67
N ILE A 120 -2.86 -2.59 4.53
CA ILE A 120 -2.01 -2.07 5.62
C ILE A 120 -1.70 -3.16 6.65
N LEU A 121 -2.63 -4.05 6.93
CA LEU A 121 -2.41 -5.19 7.82
C LEU A 121 -1.34 -6.14 7.29
N ALA A 122 -1.23 -6.28 5.98
CA ALA A 122 -0.19 -7.06 5.30
C ALA A 122 1.11 -6.25 5.17
N ASP A 123 1.20 -5.41 4.16
CA ASP A 123 2.42 -4.69 3.74
C ASP A 123 2.63 -3.34 4.46
N GLY A 124 1.65 -2.84 5.21
CA GLY A 124 1.76 -1.58 5.93
C GLY A 124 2.55 -1.72 7.24
N HIS A 125 3.12 -0.62 7.68
CA HIS A 125 3.72 -0.48 8.99
C HIS A 125 3.08 0.68 9.76
N ILE A 126 2.63 0.42 11.00
CA ILE A 126 2.09 1.43 11.89
C ILE A 126 3.08 1.60 13.04
N SER A 127 3.78 2.74 13.08
CA SER A 127 4.74 3.07 14.11
C SER A 127 4.11 3.95 15.18
N ASN A 128 4.33 3.57 16.45
CA ASN A 128 3.85 4.31 17.64
C ASN A 128 2.34 4.65 17.62
N ASN A 129 1.54 3.88 16.88
CA ASN A 129 0.11 4.12 16.67
C ASN A 129 -0.22 5.50 16.05
N GLU A 130 0.73 6.12 15.34
CA GLU A 130 0.57 7.48 14.83
C GLU A 130 0.88 7.60 13.34
N ARG A 131 1.81 6.78 12.84
CA ARG A 131 2.30 6.85 11.46
C ARG A 131 2.00 5.57 10.72
N ILE A 132 1.30 5.69 9.61
CA ILE A 132 1.07 4.61 8.67
C ILE A 132 2.05 4.79 7.51
N SER A 133 2.83 3.76 7.20
CA SER A 133 3.72 3.75 6.04
C SER A 133 3.52 2.48 5.23
N ILE A 134 3.58 2.64 3.91
CA ILE A 134 3.53 1.56 2.93
C ILE A 134 4.75 1.71 2.04
N SER A 135 5.48 0.61 1.84
CA SER A 135 6.65 0.56 0.94
C SER A 135 6.53 -0.62 0.02
N LEU A 136 6.54 -0.36 -1.29
CA LEU A 136 6.37 -1.37 -2.34
C LEU A 136 7.54 -1.32 -3.32
N SER A 137 7.68 -2.39 -4.11
CA SER A 137 8.53 -2.33 -5.28
C SER A 137 8.03 -1.26 -6.25
N ILE A 138 8.96 -0.58 -6.96
CA ILE A 138 8.61 0.40 -8.00
C ILE A 138 7.68 -0.19 -9.08
N LYS A 139 7.69 -1.50 -9.28
CA LYS A 139 6.79 -2.21 -10.20
C LYS A 139 5.32 -2.12 -9.79
N ASP A 140 5.05 -1.84 -8.52
CA ASP A 140 3.71 -1.75 -7.94
C ASP A 140 3.31 -0.29 -7.64
N ILE A 141 4.01 0.69 -8.23
CA ILE A 141 3.76 2.13 -8.02
C ILE A 141 2.33 2.53 -8.39
N GLU A 142 1.76 1.93 -9.44
CA GLU A 142 0.36 2.19 -9.82
C GLU A 142 -0.62 1.79 -8.71
N HIS A 143 -0.31 0.72 -7.99
CA HIS A 143 -1.13 0.30 -6.86
C HIS A 143 -0.99 1.26 -5.67
N LEU A 144 0.22 1.71 -5.39
CA LEU A 144 0.46 2.73 -4.36
C LEU A 144 -0.23 4.06 -4.71
N GLN A 145 -0.29 4.41 -6.01
CA GLN A 145 -1.00 5.61 -6.48
C GLN A 145 -2.50 5.53 -6.19
N LYS A 146 -3.15 4.37 -6.37
CA LYS A 146 -4.57 4.19 -6.00
C LYS A 146 -4.80 4.51 -4.51
N PHE A 147 -3.88 4.09 -3.63
CA PHE A 147 -3.97 4.42 -2.20
C PHE A 147 -3.80 5.92 -1.95
N VAL A 148 -2.82 6.54 -2.60
CA VAL A 148 -2.55 7.98 -2.51
C VAL A 148 -3.78 8.79 -2.93
N ASP A 149 -4.41 8.40 -4.04
CA ASP A 149 -5.62 9.05 -4.55
C ASP A 149 -6.79 8.88 -3.58
N TYR A 150 -6.94 7.69 -3.00
CA TYR A 150 -8.00 7.39 -2.03
C TYR A 150 -7.88 8.24 -0.76
N VAL A 151 -6.70 8.37 -0.19
CA VAL A 151 -6.46 9.19 1.01
C VAL A 151 -6.15 10.66 0.67
N SER A 152 -6.27 11.06 -0.59
CA SER A 152 -6.01 12.42 -1.08
C SER A 152 -4.64 12.96 -0.62
N CYS A 153 -3.60 12.15 -0.76
CA CYS A 153 -2.23 12.51 -0.42
C CYS A 153 -1.43 12.91 -1.68
N SER A 154 -0.41 13.72 -1.55
CA SER A 154 0.26 14.32 -2.71
C SER A 154 1.52 13.62 -3.20
N ASP A 155 2.25 12.88 -2.35
CA ASP A 155 3.61 12.50 -2.72
C ASP A 155 3.97 11.04 -2.43
N ILE A 156 4.28 10.30 -3.49
CA ILE A 156 5.00 9.04 -3.41
C ILE A 156 6.51 9.34 -3.42
N ILE A 157 7.22 8.83 -2.44
CA ILE A 157 8.69 8.91 -2.38
C ILE A 157 9.24 7.73 -3.18
N ILE A 158 10.01 8.02 -4.21
CA ILE A 158 10.70 7.00 -5.01
C ILE A 158 12.18 7.01 -4.62
N LYS A 159 12.70 5.83 -4.27
CA LYS A 159 14.11 5.65 -3.96
C LYS A 159 14.57 4.32 -4.53
N ASP A 160 15.52 4.35 -5.45
CA ASP A 160 16.07 3.18 -6.15
C ASP A 160 14.96 2.31 -6.78
N THR A 161 14.76 1.11 -6.25
CA THR A 161 13.78 0.12 -6.73
C THR A 161 12.48 0.11 -5.92
N MET A 162 12.33 1.05 -4.99
CA MET A 162 11.20 1.12 -4.05
C MET A 162 10.40 2.41 -4.22
N CYS A 163 9.11 2.31 -3.99
CA CYS A 163 8.22 3.45 -3.82
C CYS A 163 7.54 3.37 -2.46
N SER A 164 7.37 4.50 -1.80
CA SER A 164 6.79 4.52 -0.45
C SER A 164 5.97 5.76 -0.18
N ILE A 165 5.05 5.62 0.77
CA ILE A 165 4.29 6.71 1.35
C ILE A 165 4.34 6.60 2.87
N SER A 166 4.30 7.74 3.55
CA SER A 166 4.22 7.82 4.99
C SER A 166 3.23 8.91 5.39
N LEU A 167 2.17 8.50 6.07
CA LEU A 167 1.09 9.36 6.55
C LEU A 167 1.17 9.44 8.06
N GLN A 168 1.05 10.64 8.60
CA GLN A 168 1.06 10.84 10.05
C GLN A 168 -0.23 11.53 10.48
N ASN A 169 -1.03 10.82 11.25
CA ASN A 169 -2.19 11.33 11.95
C ASN A 169 -2.37 10.49 13.21
N LYS A 170 -2.05 11.07 14.35
CA LYS A 170 -2.07 10.38 15.64
C LYS A 170 -3.45 9.85 15.99
N GLU A 171 -4.48 10.65 15.81
CA GLU A 171 -5.86 10.28 16.15
C GLU A 171 -6.34 9.10 15.29
N VAL A 172 -6.20 9.20 13.97
CA VAL A 172 -6.58 8.13 13.05
C VAL A 172 -5.74 6.87 13.28
N GLY A 173 -4.44 7.00 13.52
CA GLY A 173 -3.57 5.86 13.79
C GLY A 173 -3.98 5.09 15.04
N ILE A 174 -4.27 5.81 16.15
CA ILE A 174 -4.77 5.21 17.39
C ILE A 174 -6.13 4.55 17.17
N ASN A 175 -7.05 5.25 16.50
CA ASN A 175 -8.40 4.73 16.24
C ASN A 175 -8.38 3.47 15.36
N LEU A 176 -7.53 3.42 14.33
CA LEU A 176 -7.32 2.22 13.53
C LEU A 176 -6.77 1.05 14.34
N CYS A 177 -5.73 1.31 15.15
CA CYS A 177 -5.17 0.28 16.01
C CYS A 177 -6.21 -0.27 16.99
N ASN A 178 -7.05 0.57 17.57
CA ASN A 178 -8.12 0.16 18.48
C ASN A 178 -9.23 -0.61 17.74
N LYS A 179 -9.74 -0.06 16.62
CA LYS A 179 -10.86 -0.65 15.84
C LYS A 179 -10.52 -2.04 15.31
N PHE A 180 -9.26 -2.25 14.87
CA PHE A 180 -8.82 -3.50 14.28
C PHE A 180 -7.86 -4.30 15.17
N ASN A 181 -7.68 -3.91 16.43
CA ASN A 181 -6.77 -4.55 17.39
C ASN A 181 -5.36 -4.78 16.81
N ILE A 182 -4.81 -3.75 16.14
CA ILE A 182 -3.51 -3.84 15.48
C ILE A 182 -2.42 -3.58 16.51
N LYS A 183 -1.50 -4.54 16.67
CA LYS A 183 -0.34 -4.42 17.55
C LYS A 183 0.90 -3.99 16.77
N SER A 184 1.84 -3.33 17.43
CA SER A 184 3.12 -2.93 16.83
C SER A 184 3.92 -4.12 16.31
N ASN A 185 3.79 -5.28 16.95
CA ASN A 185 4.45 -6.54 16.59
C ASN A 185 3.51 -7.53 15.87
N LYS A 186 2.71 -7.03 14.92
CA LYS A 186 1.66 -7.80 14.23
C LYS A 186 2.13 -9.11 13.57
N THR A 187 3.42 -9.24 13.26
CA THR A 187 3.98 -10.48 12.66
C THR A 187 3.93 -11.64 13.63
N TYR A 188 4.28 -11.41 14.90
CA TYR A 188 4.34 -12.45 15.93
C TYR A 188 3.09 -12.48 16.81
N GLU A 189 2.41 -11.34 16.92
CA GLU A 189 1.18 -11.18 17.67
C GLU A 189 0.07 -10.61 16.77
N PRO A 190 -0.42 -11.43 15.79
CA PRO A 190 -1.44 -10.96 14.85
C PRO A 190 -2.74 -10.65 15.57
N MET A 191 -3.50 -9.70 15.00
CA MET A 191 -4.90 -9.52 15.35
C MET A 191 -5.68 -10.79 14.99
N ASN A 192 -6.79 -11.01 15.66
CA ASN A 192 -7.64 -12.14 15.40
C ASN A 192 -8.81 -11.72 14.49
N ILE A 193 -8.69 -12.00 13.19
CA ILE A 193 -9.68 -11.56 12.17
C ILE A 193 -11.08 -12.14 12.45
N LYS A 194 -11.17 -13.31 13.07
CA LYS A 194 -12.46 -13.95 13.40
C LYS A 194 -13.28 -13.16 14.41
N ASP A 195 -12.64 -12.30 15.22
CA ASP A 195 -13.32 -11.50 16.24
C ASP A 195 -13.99 -10.23 15.64
N TYR A 196 -13.78 -9.99 14.34
CA TYR A 196 -14.37 -8.84 13.65
C TYR A 196 -15.85 -9.09 13.31
N SER A 197 -16.73 -8.26 13.85
CA SER A 197 -18.19 -8.31 13.64
C SER A 197 -18.65 -7.38 12.49
N PHE A 198 -17.90 -7.37 11.38
CA PHE A 198 -18.27 -6.57 10.21
C PHE A 198 -19.20 -7.34 9.27
N ASN A 199 -19.90 -6.60 8.40
CA ASN A 199 -20.68 -7.25 7.36
C ASN A 199 -19.78 -8.04 6.39
N LYS A 200 -20.36 -9.03 5.68
CA LYS A 200 -19.61 -9.94 4.83
C LYS A 200 -18.81 -9.24 3.72
N GLU A 201 -19.33 -8.17 3.12
CA GLU A 201 -18.63 -7.46 2.03
C GLU A 201 -17.44 -6.64 2.55
N LEU A 202 -17.56 -6.03 3.72
CA LEU A 202 -16.45 -5.32 4.37
C LEU A 202 -15.35 -6.30 4.76
N LEU A 203 -15.71 -7.42 5.37
CA LEU A 203 -14.75 -8.46 5.74
C LEU A 203 -14.08 -9.09 4.52
N PHE A 204 -14.85 -9.36 3.45
CA PHE A 204 -14.32 -9.80 2.17
C PHE A 204 -13.29 -8.80 1.63
N SER A 205 -13.62 -7.53 1.61
CA SER A 205 -12.73 -6.46 1.11
C SER A 205 -11.43 -6.38 1.91
N LEU A 206 -11.50 -6.51 3.25
CA LEU A 206 -10.33 -6.56 4.12
C LEU A 206 -9.44 -7.78 3.76
N ILE A 207 -10.04 -8.96 3.59
CA ILE A 207 -9.32 -10.18 3.23
C ILE A 207 -8.66 -10.03 1.86
N ILE A 208 -9.33 -9.43 0.87
CA ILE A 208 -8.73 -9.19 -0.46
C ILE A 208 -7.54 -8.22 -0.36
N GLY A 209 -7.67 -7.13 0.38
CA GLY A 209 -6.54 -6.21 0.62
C GLY A 209 -5.35 -6.93 1.29
N PHE A 210 -5.62 -7.78 2.26
CA PHE A 210 -4.60 -8.61 2.89
C PHE A 210 -3.93 -9.59 1.91
N ILE A 211 -4.70 -10.23 1.02
CA ILE A 211 -4.18 -11.09 -0.05
C ILE A 211 -3.31 -10.28 -1.03
N ASP A 212 -3.67 -9.04 -1.30
CA ASP A 212 -2.88 -8.18 -2.19
C ASP A 212 -1.55 -7.76 -1.59
N GLY A 213 -1.45 -7.63 -0.27
CA GLY A 213 -0.16 -7.46 0.40
C GLY A 213 0.61 -8.80 0.43
N ASP A 214 0.31 -9.66 1.36
CA ASP A 214 1.07 -10.88 1.69
C ASP A 214 0.79 -12.10 0.79
N GLY A 215 -0.28 -12.08 0.01
CA GLY A 215 -0.63 -13.19 -0.87
C GLY A 215 0.10 -13.16 -2.21
N SER A 216 0.10 -14.29 -2.87
CA SER A 216 0.62 -14.47 -4.22
C SER A 216 -0.32 -15.26 -5.10
N ILE A 217 -0.49 -14.84 -6.35
CA ILE A 217 -1.26 -15.58 -7.37
C ILE A 217 -0.29 -15.95 -8.48
N HIS A 218 -0.14 -17.27 -8.73
CA HIS A 218 0.75 -17.76 -9.78
C HIS A 218 0.06 -18.75 -10.68
N LYS A 219 0.41 -18.68 -11.97
CA LYS A 219 -0.01 -19.69 -12.95
C LYS A 219 0.70 -21.00 -12.67
N VAL A 220 -0.05 -22.08 -12.72
CA VAL A 220 0.52 -23.44 -12.64
C VAL A 220 1.24 -23.72 -13.95
N TYR A 221 2.47 -24.24 -13.86
CA TYR A 221 3.30 -24.53 -15.03
C TYR A 221 2.55 -25.42 -16.05
N LYS A 222 2.59 -25.03 -17.33
CA LYS A 222 1.89 -25.68 -18.45
C LYS A 222 0.37 -25.82 -18.30
N ARG A 223 -0.26 -25.08 -17.38
CA ARG A 223 -1.72 -25.05 -17.17
C ARG A 223 -2.23 -23.61 -17.22
N LYS A 224 -3.53 -23.47 -17.51
CA LYS A 224 -4.22 -22.18 -17.35
C LYS A 224 -4.71 -21.95 -15.91
N ASP A 225 -4.41 -22.88 -15.00
CA ASP A 225 -4.81 -22.86 -13.60
C ASP A 225 -3.96 -21.85 -12.83
N CYS A 226 -4.55 -21.25 -11.82
CA CYS A 226 -3.87 -20.39 -10.86
C CYS A 226 -3.92 -21.01 -9.47
N ASN A 227 -2.91 -20.73 -8.66
CA ASN A 227 -2.90 -20.99 -7.23
C ASN A 227 -2.81 -19.66 -6.51
N LEU A 228 -3.67 -19.45 -5.52
CA LEU A 228 -3.53 -18.39 -4.54
C LEU A 228 -2.79 -18.97 -3.33
N ARG A 229 -1.74 -18.32 -2.88
CA ARG A 229 -0.94 -18.76 -1.75
C ARG A 229 -0.66 -17.60 -0.81
N ILE A 230 -0.79 -17.83 0.50
CA ILE A 230 -0.36 -16.91 1.56
C ILE A 230 0.62 -17.70 2.44
N HIS A 231 1.77 -17.09 2.73
CA HIS A 231 2.84 -17.72 3.51
C HIS A 231 3.34 -16.73 4.56
N LEU A 232 3.11 -17.02 5.84
CA LEU A 232 3.32 -16.12 6.97
C LEU A 232 3.98 -16.82 8.14
N HIS A 233 4.36 -16.06 9.16
CA HIS A 233 4.81 -16.62 10.43
C HIS A 233 3.78 -17.57 11.02
N SER A 234 4.22 -18.58 11.78
CA SER A 234 3.34 -19.64 12.36
C SER A 234 2.19 -19.11 13.21
N SER A 235 2.36 -17.95 13.85
CA SER A 235 1.32 -17.28 14.64
C SER A 235 0.05 -16.90 13.85
N TRP A 236 0.11 -16.91 12.52
CA TRP A 236 -1.00 -16.55 11.64
C TRP A 236 -1.90 -17.72 11.26
N LEU A 237 -1.62 -18.95 11.72
CA LEU A 237 -2.35 -20.14 11.29
C LEU A 237 -3.86 -20.01 11.50
N ASP A 238 -4.30 -19.56 12.68
CA ASP A 238 -5.72 -19.42 12.99
C ASP A 238 -6.41 -18.41 12.07
N ASN A 239 -5.73 -17.31 11.75
CA ASN A 239 -6.23 -16.34 10.79
C ASN A 239 -6.31 -16.92 9.37
N LEU A 240 -5.33 -17.71 8.94
CA LEU A 240 -5.38 -18.37 7.62
C LEU A 240 -6.50 -19.41 7.54
N ILE A 241 -6.74 -20.18 8.60
CA ILE A 241 -7.88 -21.11 8.69
C ILE A 241 -9.20 -20.33 8.62
N PHE A 242 -9.30 -19.20 9.32
CA PHE A 242 -10.49 -18.35 9.28
C PHE A 242 -10.70 -17.77 7.87
N ILE A 243 -9.68 -17.20 7.23
CA ILE A 243 -9.73 -16.66 5.87
C ILE A 243 -10.18 -17.73 4.89
N GLU A 244 -9.62 -18.93 5.00
CA GLU A 244 -10.01 -20.07 4.17
C GLU A 244 -11.48 -20.40 4.32
N ASN A 245 -11.96 -20.60 5.55
CA ASN A 245 -13.36 -20.92 5.82
C ASN A 245 -14.29 -19.81 5.32
N PHE A 246 -13.95 -18.56 5.62
CA PHE A 246 -14.73 -17.40 5.20
C PHE A 246 -14.90 -17.34 3.66
N ILE A 247 -13.83 -17.58 2.90
CA ILE A 247 -13.89 -17.57 1.42
C ILE A 247 -14.85 -18.64 0.89
N TYR A 248 -14.80 -19.85 1.43
CA TYR A 248 -15.69 -20.93 1.00
C TYR A 248 -17.15 -20.67 1.39
N ASP A 249 -17.37 -20.18 2.62
CA ASP A 249 -18.70 -19.83 3.12
C ASP A 249 -19.31 -18.64 2.38
N TYR A 250 -18.47 -17.64 2.03
CA TYR A 250 -18.92 -16.45 1.28
C TYR A 250 -19.53 -16.83 -0.08
N PHE A 251 -18.96 -17.80 -0.75
CA PHE A 251 -19.45 -18.30 -2.03
C PHE A 251 -20.39 -19.51 -1.93
N SER A 252 -20.74 -19.94 -0.73
CA SER A 252 -21.56 -21.13 -0.47
C SER A 252 -21.02 -22.39 -1.20
N ILE A 253 -19.69 -22.57 -1.16
CA ILE A 253 -19.01 -23.71 -1.76
C ILE A 253 -18.59 -24.68 -0.65
N GLU A 254 -18.94 -25.95 -0.79
CA GLU A 254 -18.51 -26.98 0.15
C GLU A 254 -16.99 -27.19 0.08
N LYS A 255 -16.33 -27.05 1.23
CA LYS A 255 -14.90 -27.26 1.38
C LYS A 255 -14.59 -28.75 1.56
N LYS A 256 -13.87 -29.33 0.62
CA LYS A 256 -13.52 -30.77 0.62
C LYS A 256 -12.44 -31.15 1.65
N LYS A 257 -11.53 -30.22 1.98
CA LYS A 257 -10.43 -30.41 2.93
C LYS A 257 -9.90 -29.06 3.41
N THR A 258 -9.15 -29.07 4.49
CA THR A 258 -8.41 -27.90 4.96
C THR A 258 -7.12 -27.73 4.16
N TYR A 259 -6.88 -26.50 3.70
CA TYR A 259 -5.71 -26.14 2.90
C TYR A 259 -4.71 -25.26 3.68
N SER A 260 -5.10 -24.81 4.88
CA SER A 260 -4.25 -24.07 5.81
C SER A 260 -3.54 -25.02 6.76
N HIS A 261 -2.21 -24.91 6.86
CA HIS A 261 -1.39 -25.77 7.73
C HIS A 261 -0.04 -25.11 8.05
N ILE A 262 0.69 -25.68 9.00
CA ILE A 262 2.10 -25.34 9.19
C ILE A 262 2.93 -26.12 8.17
N SER A 263 3.74 -25.41 7.41
CA SER A 263 4.67 -25.96 6.43
C SER A 263 5.90 -26.61 7.12
N ASN A 264 6.68 -27.40 6.38
CA ASN A 264 7.86 -28.09 6.91
C ASN A 264 8.94 -27.13 7.45
N ASP A 265 8.97 -25.91 6.96
CA ASP A 265 9.88 -24.82 7.40
C ASP A 265 9.33 -24.01 8.58
N GLY A 266 8.19 -24.43 9.17
CA GLY A 266 7.61 -23.84 10.38
C GLY A 266 6.78 -22.59 10.15
N TYR A 267 6.39 -22.28 8.90
CA TYR A 267 5.54 -21.13 8.58
C TYR A 267 4.08 -21.56 8.35
N SER A 268 3.15 -20.64 8.59
CA SER A 268 1.74 -20.84 8.22
C SER A 268 1.56 -20.68 6.72
N LEU A 269 0.90 -21.65 6.10
CA LEU A 269 0.65 -21.69 4.67
C LEU A 269 -0.82 -21.93 4.39
N LEU A 270 -1.42 -21.09 3.56
CA LEU A 270 -2.70 -21.34 2.89
C LEU A 270 -2.46 -21.46 1.38
N THR A 271 -2.95 -22.52 0.75
CA THR A 271 -2.90 -22.68 -0.70
C THR A 271 -4.27 -23.03 -1.26
N ILE A 272 -4.91 -22.12 -1.97
CA ILE A 272 -6.16 -22.36 -2.70
C ILE A 272 -5.80 -22.66 -4.16
N SER A 273 -6.10 -23.87 -4.61
CA SER A 273 -5.87 -24.32 -6.00
C SER A 273 -7.19 -24.53 -6.74
N ASP A 274 -8.32 -24.27 -6.12
CA ASP A 274 -9.63 -24.34 -6.74
C ASP A 274 -9.86 -23.12 -7.64
N ASN A 275 -9.83 -23.38 -8.95
CA ASN A 275 -9.98 -22.29 -9.93
C ASN A 275 -11.39 -21.69 -9.94
N GLU A 276 -12.41 -22.41 -9.49
CA GLU A 276 -13.74 -21.86 -9.32
C GLU A 276 -13.73 -20.77 -8.25
N ILE A 277 -13.15 -21.07 -7.09
CA ILE A 277 -12.98 -20.09 -6.00
C ILE A 277 -12.17 -18.87 -6.48
N ILE A 278 -11.01 -19.11 -7.10
CA ILE A 278 -10.11 -18.03 -7.54
C ILE A 278 -10.79 -17.14 -8.58
N THR A 279 -11.57 -17.71 -9.49
CA THR A 279 -12.33 -16.95 -10.49
C THR A 279 -13.47 -16.15 -9.84
N ARG A 280 -14.17 -16.74 -8.87
CA ARG A 280 -15.24 -16.04 -8.11
C ARG A 280 -14.67 -14.91 -7.28
N LEU A 281 -13.50 -15.09 -6.64
CA LEU A 281 -12.80 -14.00 -5.92
C LEU A 281 -12.57 -12.81 -6.85
N LYS A 282 -12.03 -13.01 -8.04
CA LYS A 282 -11.78 -11.93 -9.00
C LYS A 282 -13.07 -11.24 -9.44
N LYS A 283 -14.10 -12.00 -9.79
CA LYS A 283 -15.40 -11.45 -10.19
C LYS A 283 -16.02 -10.59 -9.08
N GLU A 284 -15.91 -11.05 -7.85
CA GLU A 284 -16.41 -10.32 -6.69
C GLU A 284 -15.64 -9.03 -6.42
N CYS A 285 -14.31 -9.05 -6.57
CA CYS A 285 -13.49 -7.84 -6.53
C CYS A 285 -13.95 -6.80 -7.56
N ILE A 286 -14.26 -7.24 -8.79
CA ILE A 286 -14.77 -6.36 -9.85
C ILE A 286 -16.16 -5.84 -9.49
N ARG A 287 -17.06 -6.69 -8.99
CA ARG A 287 -18.43 -6.28 -8.56
C ARG A 287 -18.38 -5.19 -7.48
N LEU A 288 -17.51 -5.37 -6.49
CA LEU A 288 -17.31 -4.43 -5.39
C LEU A 288 -16.44 -3.23 -5.77
N LYS A 289 -15.91 -3.19 -7.00
CA LYS A 289 -14.98 -2.14 -7.49
C LYS A 289 -13.76 -1.94 -6.59
N LEU A 290 -13.22 -3.03 -6.04
CA LEU A 290 -12.04 -2.97 -5.20
C LEU A 290 -10.80 -2.54 -6.01
N PRO A 291 -9.90 -1.74 -5.44
CA PRO A 291 -8.71 -1.23 -6.12
C PRO A 291 -7.58 -2.28 -6.19
N ILE A 292 -7.92 -3.51 -6.57
CA ILE A 292 -7.01 -4.67 -6.55
C ILE A 292 -5.69 -4.43 -7.30
N MET A 293 -4.65 -5.19 -6.91
CA MET A 293 -3.33 -5.15 -7.52
C MET A 293 -3.33 -5.86 -8.88
N ASN A 294 -3.44 -5.11 -9.98
CA ASN A 294 -3.58 -5.63 -11.35
C ASN A 294 -2.56 -6.73 -11.65
N ARG A 295 -1.28 -6.52 -11.32
CA ARG A 295 -0.19 -7.49 -11.56
C ARG A 295 -0.45 -8.89 -11.01
N LYS A 296 -1.19 -9.01 -9.89
CA LYS A 296 -1.58 -10.30 -9.30
C LYS A 296 -2.82 -10.86 -9.98
N TRP A 297 -3.88 -10.05 -10.12
CA TRP A 297 -5.20 -10.51 -10.54
C TRP A 297 -5.36 -10.69 -12.05
N ASP A 298 -4.57 -10.03 -12.90
CA ASP A 298 -4.59 -10.23 -14.36
C ASP A 298 -4.07 -11.59 -14.81
N ARG A 299 -3.51 -12.34 -13.88
CA ARG A 299 -3.12 -13.74 -14.13
C ARG A 299 -4.31 -14.69 -14.19
N ILE A 300 -5.46 -14.27 -13.65
CA ILE A 300 -6.69 -15.07 -13.60
C ILE A 300 -7.54 -14.80 -14.83
N ASP A 301 -7.89 -15.84 -15.56
CA ASP A 301 -8.83 -15.80 -16.68
C ASP A 301 -10.27 -15.89 -16.13
N GLU A 302 -10.99 -14.78 -16.17
CA GLU A 302 -12.36 -14.64 -15.64
C GLU A 302 -13.40 -15.47 -16.40
N ASN A 303 -13.13 -15.75 -17.67
CA ASN A 303 -14.03 -16.50 -18.55
C ASN A 303 -13.81 -18.01 -18.46
N ARG A 304 -12.90 -18.42 -17.58
CA ARG A 304 -12.59 -19.81 -17.44
C ARG A 304 -13.68 -20.56 -16.71
N VAL A 305 -14.30 -21.51 -17.40
CA VAL A 305 -15.23 -22.46 -16.81
C VAL A 305 -14.43 -23.56 -16.11
N SER A 306 -14.76 -23.88 -14.85
CA SER A 306 -14.14 -24.99 -14.12
C SER A 306 -14.23 -26.28 -14.92
N ARG A 307 -13.15 -27.07 -14.92
CA ARG A 307 -13.16 -28.42 -15.58
C ARG A 307 -14.29 -29.29 -15.05
N ASN A 308 -14.63 -29.17 -13.78
CA ASN A 308 -15.71 -29.94 -13.18
C ASN A 308 -17.07 -29.51 -13.72
N ILE A 309 -17.30 -28.20 -13.91
CA ILE A 309 -18.54 -27.67 -14.52
C ILE A 309 -18.62 -28.12 -15.98
N LEU A 310 -17.52 -27.95 -16.75
CA LEU A 310 -17.47 -28.46 -18.13
C LEU A 310 -17.71 -29.96 -18.20
N PHE A 311 -17.11 -30.71 -17.29
CA PHE A 311 -17.29 -32.15 -17.25
C PHE A 311 -18.74 -32.57 -16.87
N ASN A 312 -19.33 -31.90 -15.89
CA ASN A 312 -20.72 -32.16 -15.49
C ASN A 312 -21.71 -31.77 -16.59
N ASN A 313 -21.57 -30.56 -17.16
CA ASN A 313 -22.40 -30.13 -18.30
C ASN A 313 -22.26 -31.11 -19.47
N THR A 314 -21.04 -31.53 -19.82
CA THR A 314 -20.79 -32.49 -20.87
C THR A 314 -21.43 -33.84 -20.55
N LYS A 315 -21.37 -34.31 -19.28
CA LYS A 315 -22.05 -35.53 -18.82
C LYS A 315 -23.56 -35.42 -19.01
N ASP A 316 -24.15 -34.33 -18.54
CA ASP A 316 -25.60 -34.10 -18.60
C ASP A 316 -26.09 -34.04 -20.06
N ASP A 317 -25.34 -33.33 -20.92
CA ASP A 317 -25.61 -33.29 -22.36
C ASP A 317 -25.52 -34.66 -23.02
N ILE A 318 -24.48 -35.45 -22.70
CA ILE A 318 -24.35 -36.83 -23.21
C ILE A 318 -25.54 -37.68 -22.77
N ILE A 319 -25.89 -37.65 -21.49
CA ILE A 319 -26.97 -38.47 -20.94
C ILE A 319 -28.32 -38.01 -21.48
N LYS A 320 -28.55 -36.72 -21.62
CA LYS A 320 -29.76 -36.16 -22.24
C LYS A 320 -29.95 -36.63 -23.68
N LEU A 321 -28.90 -36.58 -24.49
CA LEU A 321 -28.94 -37.02 -25.90
C LEU A 321 -29.05 -38.56 -25.98
N TYR A 322 -28.41 -39.31 -25.08
CA TYR A 322 -28.55 -40.76 -25.00
C TYR A 322 -29.98 -41.16 -24.64
N LYS A 323 -30.60 -40.50 -23.66
CA LYS A 323 -32.03 -40.72 -23.30
C LYS A 323 -33.00 -40.35 -24.42
N SER A 324 -32.65 -39.42 -25.30
CA SER A 324 -33.44 -39.05 -26.46
C SER A 324 -33.29 -40.06 -27.63
N GLY A 325 -32.56 -41.13 -27.46
CA GLY A 325 -32.42 -42.21 -28.42
C GLY A 325 -31.22 -42.11 -29.38
N LEU A 326 -30.35 -41.11 -29.22
CA LEU A 326 -29.15 -41.03 -30.04
C LEU A 326 -28.12 -42.11 -29.69
N SER A 327 -27.53 -42.69 -30.71
CA SER A 327 -26.44 -43.66 -30.54
C SER A 327 -25.17 -42.96 -30.02
N PRO A 328 -24.26 -43.67 -29.35
CA PRO A 328 -23.00 -43.08 -28.88
C PRO A 328 -22.17 -42.41 -29.99
N LEU A 329 -22.23 -42.94 -31.23
CA LEU A 329 -21.51 -42.35 -32.37
C LEU A 329 -22.12 -41.03 -32.84
N GLU A 330 -23.45 -40.91 -32.85
CA GLU A 330 -24.13 -39.64 -33.16
C GLU A 330 -23.86 -38.58 -32.11
N ILE A 331 -23.80 -38.99 -30.83
CA ILE A 331 -23.45 -38.07 -29.71
C ILE A 331 -22.02 -37.58 -29.87
N ILE A 332 -21.07 -38.45 -30.22
CA ILE A 332 -19.68 -38.10 -30.50
C ILE A 332 -19.60 -37.04 -31.59
N SER A 333 -20.30 -37.26 -32.70
CA SER A 333 -20.34 -36.34 -33.82
C SER A 333 -21.00 -35.01 -33.45
N LYS A 334 -22.15 -35.05 -32.77
CA LYS A 334 -22.95 -33.86 -32.42
C LYS A 334 -22.26 -32.97 -31.39
N LEU A 335 -21.59 -33.55 -30.40
CA LEU A 335 -20.89 -32.80 -29.33
C LEU A 335 -19.41 -32.61 -29.62
N ASN A 336 -18.90 -33.14 -30.72
CA ASN A 336 -17.46 -33.12 -31.08
C ASN A 336 -16.56 -33.61 -29.93
N LEU A 337 -16.91 -34.72 -29.31
CA LEU A 337 -16.21 -35.27 -28.15
C LEU A 337 -15.39 -36.49 -28.52
N LYS A 338 -14.37 -36.79 -27.70
CA LYS A 338 -13.59 -38.03 -27.84
C LYS A 338 -14.44 -39.24 -27.50
N LYS A 339 -14.33 -40.31 -28.30
CA LYS A 339 -15.03 -41.59 -28.15
C LYS A 339 -15.00 -42.10 -26.68
N GLY A 340 -13.82 -42.13 -26.03
CA GLY A 340 -13.67 -42.59 -24.65
C GLY A 340 -14.46 -41.80 -23.61
N VAL A 341 -14.72 -40.53 -23.83
CA VAL A 341 -15.50 -39.66 -22.92
C VAL A 341 -16.97 -40.06 -22.98
N VAL A 342 -17.54 -40.15 -24.18
CA VAL A 342 -18.96 -40.50 -24.39
C VAL A 342 -19.28 -41.90 -23.86
N TYR A 343 -18.49 -42.89 -24.26
CA TYR A 343 -18.69 -44.26 -23.79
C TYR A 343 -18.54 -44.40 -22.28
N LYS A 344 -17.59 -43.71 -21.66
CA LYS A 344 -17.43 -43.72 -20.19
C LYS A 344 -18.68 -43.21 -19.48
N HIS A 345 -19.25 -42.09 -19.94
CA HIS A 345 -20.44 -41.54 -19.31
C HIS A 345 -21.68 -42.38 -19.52
N ILE A 346 -21.89 -42.94 -20.70
CA ILE A 346 -22.99 -43.87 -20.98
C ILE A 346 -22.86 -45.14 -20.15
N ARG A 347 -21.66 -45.71 -20.07
CA ARG A 347 -21.42 -46.91 -19.23
C ARG A 347 -21.71 -46.64 -17.75
N ASN A 348 -21.23 -45.53 -17.22
CA ASN A 348 -21.50 -45.14 -15.82
C ASN A 348 -22.99 -44.88 -15.58
N TYR A 349 -23.71 -44.33 -16.55
CA TYR A 349 -25.16 -44.17 -16.46
C TYR A 349 -25.87 -45.48 -16.40
N ASN A 350 -25.57 -46.43 -17.31
CA ASN A 350 -26.18 -47.75 -17.37
C ASN A 350 -25.85 -48.61 -16.14
N ASN A 351 -24.70 -48.42 -15.49
CA ASN A 351 -24.35 -49.15 -14.27
C ASN A 351 -25.01 -48.58 -13.00
N ASN A 352 -25.66 -47.44 -13.06
CA ASN A 352 -26.37 -46.78 -11.93
C ASN A 352 -27.90 -46.87 -12.10
N ILE A 353 -28.42 -47.55 -13.10
CA ILE A 353 -29.80 -47.96 -13.30
C ILE A 353 -29.91 -49.43 -12.86
#